data_29551b36e8e1dfeb7a176441e39fba34
#
_entry.id   29551b36e8e1dfeb7a176441e39fba34
#
_cell.length_a   1.000
_cell.length_b   1.000
_cell.length_c   1.000
_cell.angle_alpha   90.00
_cell.angle_beta   90.00
_cell.angle_gamma   90.00
#
_symmetry.space_group_name_H-M   'P 1'
#
loop_
_entity.id
_entity.type
_entity.pdbx_description
1 polymer ?
#
loop_
_entity_poly.entity_id
_entity_poly.type
_entity_poly.pdbx_seq_one_letter_code
_entity_poly.pdbx_strand_id
1 'polypeptide(L)'
;MSKIYISYTRADSIVATRVSDVLKSAGHEILIDVDTLLPGQDISSTLFEALRQSDLMVVIISENSVNSQWVQNEIAVALSYSLERKSFGLFPVVIGAPSIPDSIRHKLYIKPENDDPDTVAARVLDAVNKFLGRRAAIKERGEENKKSTDNYITHELSKLETKQISAKRVYFFWNFVGFVTLLISAVLLLLRFSDSKFDVDGWSAATLIVKSILVVSFLIAMSRYSFLMGKIALDESITLGERIHAISFGKVFIQMFSDDFTKEEMYKVFENWNTTPSKGVDGYKSEDYDPNLIKVFTELVKTIKK
;
A
#
# COMPACT_ATOMS: atom_id res chain seq x y z
N MET A 1 2.87 -26.16 -6.07
CA MET A 1 3.57 -27.20 -5.29
C MET A 1 3.69 -26.66 -3.87
N SER A 2 3.17 -27.36 -2.87
CA SER A 2 3.21 -26.93 -1.46
C SER A 2 3.92 -27.97 -0.63
N LYS A 3 4.61 -27.53 0.45
CA LYS A 3 5.30 -28.41 1.39
C LYS A 3 4.39 -28.75 2.54
N ILE A 4 4.17 -30.02 2.80
CA ILE A 4 3.24 -30.52 3.81
C ILE A 4 4.00 -31.42 4.79
N TYR A 5 3.92 -31.06 6.07
CA TYR A 5 4.46 -31.91 7.14
C TYR A 5 3.37 -32.86 7.65
N ILE A 6 3.68 -34.15 7.79
CA ILE A 6 2.75 -35.17 8.32
C ILE A 6 3.30 -35.71 9.63
N SER A 7 2.55 -35.48 10.73
CA SER A 7 2.81 -36.01 12.06
C SER A 7 1.89 -37.17 12.36
N TYR A 8 2.44 -38.25 12.85
CA TYR A 8 1.68 -39.46 13.21
C TYR A 8 2.45 -40.36 14.18
N THR A 9 1.79 -41.32 14.83
CA THR A 9 2.45 -42.38 15.58
C THR A 9 2.75 -43.58 14.70
N ARG A 10 3.76 -44.37 15.03
CA ARG A 10 4.12 -45.57 14.28
C ARG A 10 2.92 -46.55 14.09
N ALA A 11 2.00 -46.60 15.04
CA ALA A 11 0.79 -47.39 14.96
C ALA A 11 -0.12 -46.98 13.80
N ASP A 12 -0.08 -45.68 13.42
CA ASP A 12 -0.93 -45.09 12.38
C ASP A 12 -0.21 -45.02 11.00
N SER A 13 0.95 -45.70 10.85
CA SER A 13 1.80 -45.64 9.66
C SER A 13 1.10 -45.98 8.37
N ILE A 14 0.15 -46.94 8.37
CA ILE A 14 -0.60 -47.34 7.19
C ILE A 14 -1.40 -46.16 6.63
N VAL A 15 -2.13 -45.46 7.51
CA VAL A 15 -2.93 -44.30 7.14
C VAL A 15 -2.03 -43.13 6.73
N ALA A 16 -0.97 -42.87 7.49
CA ALA A 16 -0.01 -41.80 7.19
C ALA A 16 0.67 -41.98 5.82
N THR A 17 1.10 -43.22 5.53
CA THR A 17 1.69 -43.54 4.21
C THR A 17 0.67 -43.32 3.08
N ARG A 18 -0.57 -43.77 3.25
CA ARG A 18 -1.60 -43.55 2.23
C ARG A 18 -1.92 -42.10 2.00
N VAL A 19 -2.04 -41.31 3.05
CA VAL A 19 -2.21 -39.85 2.98
C VAL A 19 -1.02 -39.22 2.24
N SER A 20 0.21 -39.63 2.58
CA SER A 20 1.43 -39.14 1.91
C SER A 20 1.42 -39.45 0.42
N ASP A 21 1.10 -40.65 0.05
CA ASP A 21 1.10 -41.10 -1.39
C ASP A 21 0.08 -40.32 -2.21
N VAL A 22 -1.12 -40.14 -1.68
CA VAL A 22 -2.17 -39.36 -2.34
C VAL A 22 -1.77 -37.88 -2.48
N LEU A 23 -1.20 -37.27 -1.46
CA LEU A 23 -0.73 -35.89 -1.51
C LEU A 23 0.49 -35.72 -2.46
N LYS A 24 1.42 -36.67 -2.47
CA LYS A 24 2.54 -36.73 -3.45
C LYS A 24 2.02 -36.83 -4.87
N SER A 25 1.07 -37.73 -5.11
CA SER A 25 0.43 -37.92 -6.43
C SER A 25 -0.31 -36.64 -6.90
N ALA A 26 -0.80 -35.81 -5.96
CA ALA A 26 -1.39 -34.51 -6.24
C ALA A 26 -0.35 -33.38 -6.45
N GLY A 27 0.95 -33.69 -6.44
CA GLY A 27 2.04 -32.73 -6.72
C GLY A 27 2.53 -31.97 -5.53
N HIS A 28 2.29 -32.43 -4.30
CA HIS A 28 2.82 -31.82 -3.07
C HIS A 28 4.14 -32.46 -2.63
N GLU A 29 5.01 -31.69 -2.00
CA GLU A 29 6.21 -32.18 -1.34
C GLU A 29 5.85 -32.56 0.10
N ILE A 30 6.16 -33.79 0.50
CA ILE A 30 5.79 -34.32 1.82
C ILE A 30 7.04 -34.49 2.68
N LEU A 31 7.01 -33.87 3.84
CA LEU A 31 7.98 -34.07 4.90
C LEU A 31 7.35 -34.99 5.95
N ILE A 32 7.98 -36.13 6.21
CA ILE A 32 7.51 -37.12 7.17
C ILE A 32 8.52 -37.19 8.34
N ASP A 33 7.98 -37.22 9.55
CA ASP A 33 8.73 -37.13 10.80
C ASP A 33 9.82 -38.22 11.00
N VAL A 34 9.58 -39.43 10.51
CA VAL A 34 10.38 -40.63 10.92
C VAL A 34 11.73 -40.76 10.18
N ASP A 35 11.88 -40.17 8.99
CA ASP A 35 13.01 -40.45 8.09
C ASP A 35 14.18 -39.42 8.23
N THR A 36 14.00 -38.35 9.01
CA THR A 36 14.95 -37.24 9.04
C THR A 36 15.76 -37.12 10.34
N LEU A 37 15.44 -37.89 11.37
CA LEU A 37 16.11 -37.77 12.67
C LEU A 37 17.35 -38.66 12.75
N LEU A 38 18.54 -38.07 12.86
CA LEU A 38 19.75 -38.76 13.19
C LEU A 38 19.91 -38.89 14.72
N PRO A 39 20.44 -40.03 15.23
CA PRO A 39 20.74 -40.18 16.65
C PRO A 39 21.59 -39.04 17.17
N GLY A 40 21.16 -38.37 18.25
CA GLY A 40 21.88 -37.25 18.87
C GLY A 40 21.46 -35.84 18.43
N GLN A 41 20.53 -35.70 17.49
CA GLN A 41 19.94 -34.39 17.14
C GLN A 41 18.90 -33.95 18.16
N ASP A 42 18.79 -32.62 18.39
CA ASP A 42 17.69 -32.04 19.14
C ASP A 42 16.41 -32.09 18.30
N ILE A 43 15.48 -32.91 18.78
CA ILE A 43 14.17 -33.18 18.15
C ILE A 43 13.39 -31.87 17.94
N SER A 44 13.43 -30.98 18.92
CA SER A 44 12.65 -29.74 18.86
C SER A 44 13.16 -28.80 17.76
N SER A 45 14.48 -28.70 17.58
CA SER A 45 15.08 -27.85 16.53
C SER A 45 14.81 -28.38 15.13
N THR A 46 14.89 -29.70 14.94
CA THR A 46 14.62 -30.35 13.65
C THR A 46 13.13 -30.24 13.25
N LEU A 47 12.24 -30.42 14.23
CA LEU A 47 10.80 -30.21 14.03
C LEU A 47 10.48 -28.76 13.66
N PHE A 48 11.07 -27.81 14.37
CA PHE A 48 10.87 -26.37 14.09
C PHE A 48 11.31 -26.00 12.67
N GLU A 49 12.45 -26.54 12.22
CA GLU A 49 12.92 -26.36 10.83
C GLU A 49 11.97 -26.99 9.82
N ALA A 50 11.47 -28.19 10.05
CA ALA A 50 10.52 -28.85 9.17
C ALA A 50 9.20 -28.08 9.05
N LEU A 51 8.67 -27.59 10.17
CA LEU A 51 7.47 -26.75 10.19
C LEU A 51 7.68 -25.39 9.51
N ARG A 52 8.86 -24.79 9.73
CA ARG A 52 9.24 -23.51 9.09
C ARG A 52 9.28 -23.61 7.58
N GLN A 53 9.74 -24.76 7.03
CA GLN A 53 9.78 -25.01 5.61
C GLN A 53 8.42 -25.43 5.01
N SER A 54 7.45 -25.78 5.87
CA SER A 54 6.14 -26.28 5.45
C SER A 54 5.11 -25.16 5.30
N ASP A 55 4.16 -25.37 4.37
CA ASP A 55 2.99 -24.53 4.19
C ASP A 55 1.84 -24.92 5.13
N LEU A 56 1.78 -26.20 5.49
CA LEU A 56 0.79 -26.74 6.42
C LEU A 56 1.29 -28.03 7.09
N MET A 57 0.67 -28.38 8.20
CA MET A 57 0.88 -29.62 8.92
C MET A 57 -0.43 -30.43 8.97
N VAL A 58 -0.35 -31.71 8.63
CA VAL A 58 -1.39 -32.69 8.88
C VAL A 58 -0.97 -33.50 10.09
N VAL A 59 -1.80 -33.58 11.12
CA VAL A 59 -1.53 -34.38 12.31
C VAL A 59 -2.62 -35.43 12.47
N ILE A 60 -2.22 -36.72 12.50
CA ILE A 60 -3.13 -37.84 12.67
C ILE A 60 -3.35 -38.10 14.17
N ILE A 61 -4.60 -37.99 14.59
CA ILE A 61 -5.05 -38.14 15.96
C ILE A 61 -5.87 -39.42 16.06
N SER A 62 -5.31 -40.43 16.71
CA SER A 62 -5.90 -41.70 16.98
C SER A 62 -5.87 -42.00 18.50
N GLU A 63 -6.46 -43.09 18.94
CA GLU A 63 -6.33 -43.56 20.32
C GLU A 63 -4.86 -43.81 20.70
N ASN A 64 -4.01 -44.18 19.72
CA ASN A 64 -2.58 -44.39 19.93
C ASN A 64 -1.81 -43.08 20.04
N SER A 65 -2.19 -42.04 19.26
CA SER A 65 -1.46 -40.80 19.20
C SER A 65 -1.76 -39.82 20.34
N VAL A 66 -2.97 -39.87 20.93
CA VAL A 66 -3.40 -38.98 22.03
C VAL A 66 -2.49 -39.09 23.24
N ASN A 67 -1.99 -40.30 23.56
CA ASN A 67 -1.08 -40.54 24.66
C ASN A 67 0.41 -40.37 24.29
N SER A 68 0.71 -40.06 23.06
CA SER A 68 2.08 -39.83 22.61
C SER A 68 2.57 -38.42 22.99
N GLN A 69 3.52 -38.35 23.92
CA GLN A 69 4.19 -37.10 24.28
C GLN A 69 4.80 -36.40 23.08
N TRP A 70 5.26 -37.17 22.09
CA TRP A 70 5.81 -36.66 20.84
C TRP A 70 4.77 -35.87 20.06
N VAL A 71 3.64 -36.46 19.72
CA VAL A 71 2.56 -35.81 18.96
C VAL A 71 2.03 -34.59 19.70
N GLN A 72 1.92 -34.63 21.02
CA GLN A 72 1.51 -33.46 21.81
C GLN A 72 2.51 -32.31 21.70
N ASN A 73 3.82 -32.57 21.74
CA ASN A 73 4.83 -31.55 21.56
C ASN A 73 4.79 -30.96 20.16
N GLU A 74 4.64 -31.78 19.11
CA GLU A 74 4.50 -31.32 17.72
C GLU A 74 3.26 -30.43 17.52
N ILE A 75 2.13 -30.79 18.10
CA ILE A 75 0.92 -29.98 18.09
C ILE A 75 1.18 -28.62 18.78
N ALA A 76 1.86 -28.61 19.93
CA ALA A 76 2.14 -27.38 20.66
C ALA A 76 3.06 -26.43 19.84
N VAL A 77 4.11 -26.99 19.21
CA VAL A 77 5.01 -26.21 18.34
C VAL A 77 4.26 -25.69 17.10
N ALA A 78 3.43 -26.52 16.45
CA ALA A 78 2.67 -26.13 15.29
C ALA A 78 1.61 -25.04 15.63
N LEU A 79 1.01 -25.11 16.79
CA LEU A 79 0.08 -24.07 17.29
C LEU A 79 0.81 -22.74 17.50
N SER A 80 1.96 -22.74 18.19
CA SER A 80 2.80 -21.55 18.34
C SER A 80 3.13 -20.93 16.99
N TYR A 81 3.59 -21.76 16.05
CA TYR A 81 3.95 -21.34 14.73
C TYR A 81 2.76 -20.78 13.92
N SER A 82 1.57 -21.37 14.09
CA SER A 82 0.34 -20.89 13.44
C SER A 82 -0.13 -19.51 13.96
N LEU A 83 0.26 -19.13 15.17
CA LEU A 83 -0.01 -17.81 15.73
C LEU A 83 0.93 -16.74 15.12
N GLU A 84 2.19 -17.10 14.93
CA GLU A 84 3.18 -16.20 14.30
C GLU A 84 2.94 -16.07 12.81
N ARG A 85 2.69 -17.19 12.12
CA ARG A 85 2.49 -17.24 10.67
C ARG A 85 1.03 -17.57 10.33
N LYS A 86 0.20 -16.55 10.16
CA LYS A 86 -1.23 -16.68 9.80
C LYS A 86 -1.49 -17.47 8.51
N SER A 87 -0.48 -17.61 7.66
CA SER A 87 -0.55 -18.38 6.41
C SER A 87 -0.30 -19.88 6.60
N PHE A 88 0.11 -20.33 7.79
CA PHE A 88 0.35 -21.74 8.10
C PHE A 88 -0.96 -22.46 8.47
N GLY A 89 -1.19 -23.63 7.88
CA GLY A 89 -2.37 -24.46 8.14
C GLY A 89 -2.04 -25.61 9.12
N LEU A 90 -2.87 -25.80 10.15
CA LEU A 90 -2.84 -26.98 11.00
C LEU A 90 -4.10 -27.79 10.79
N PHE A 91 -3.96 -29.04 10.33
CA PHE A 91 -5.04 -29.95 9.96
C PHE A 91 -5.04 -31.18 10.88
N PRO A 92 -5.79 -31.16 11.98
CA PRO A 92 -6.01 -32.35 12.77
C PRO A 92 -6.93 -33.31 12.03
N VAL A 93 -6.51 -34.57 11.89
CA VAL A 93 -7.26 -35.66 11.27
C VAL A 93 -7.57 -36.68 12.36
N VAL A 94 -8.84 -36.85 12.70
CA VAL A 94 -9.26 -37.72 13.79
C VAL A 94 -9.71 -39.05 13.26
N ILE A 95 -9.08 -40.13 13.72
CA ILE A 95 -9.35 -41.54 13.35
C ILE A 95 -9.82 -42.27 14.58
N GLY A 96 -10.88 -43.05 14.47
CA GLY A 96 -11.51 -43.72 15.63
C GLY A 96 -12.29 -42.76 16.51
N ALA A 97 -12.22 -43.00 17.80
CA ALA A 97 -12.92 -42.23 18.84
C ALA A 97 -11.95 -41.73 19.94
N PRO A 98 -10.82 -41.12 19.61
CA PRO A 98 -9.87 -40.64 20.63
C PRO A 98 -10.45 -39.46 21.41
N SER A 99 -9.97 -39.25 22.64
CA SER A 99 -10.23 -38.00 23.35
C SER A 99 -9.38 -36.89 22.71
N ILE A 100 -10.04 -35.88 22.12
CA ILE A 100 -9.34 -34.79 21.42
C ILE A 100 -8.56 -33.96 22.46
N PRO A 101 -7.24 -33.74 22.25
CA PRO A 101 -6.43 -32.88 23.12
C PRO A 101 -7.02 -31.48 23.30
N ASP A 102 -7.01 -30.94 24.50
CA ASP A 102 -7.57 -29.63 24.81
C ASP A 102 -6.94 -28.49 23.97
N SER A 103 -5.67 -28.63 23.63
CA SER A 103 -4.90 -27.67 22.83
C SER A 103 -5.50 -27.43 21.44
N ILE A 104 -6.16 -28.44 20.87
CA ILE A 104 -6.74 -28.37 19.50
C ILE A 104 -8.27 -28.53 19.48
N ARG A 105 -8.93 -28.65 20.64
CA ARG A 105 -10.40 -28.84 20.74
C ARG A 105 -11.17 -27.68 20.06
N HIS A 106 -10.62 -26.49 20.05
CA HIS A 106 -11.19 -25.31 19.38
C HIS A 106 -10.89 -25.22 17.86
N LYS A 107 -10.03 -26.08 17.33
CA LYS A 107 -9.74 -26.15 15.90
C LYS A 107 -10.73 -27.03 15.18
N LEU A 108 -11.06 -26.65 13.93
CA LEU A 108 -11.81 -27.54 13.05
C LEU A 108 -10.92 -28.71 12.65
N TYR A 109 -11.37 -29.93 12.91
CA TYR A 109 -10.67 -31.15 12.56
C TYR A 109 -11.37 -31.89 11.42
N ILE A 110 -10.61 -32.70 10.69
CA ILE A 110 -11.09 -33.58 9.63
C ILE A 110 -11.51 -34.89 10.30
N LYS A 111 -12.81 -35.24 10.22
CA LYS A 111 -13.33 -36.52 10.64
C LYS A 111 -13.83 -37.26 9.40
N PRO A 112 -13.14 -38.32 8.96
CA PRO A 112 -13.58 -39.14 7.87
C PRO A 112 -14.88 -39.91 8.21
N GLU A 113 -15.61 -40.38 7.23
CA GLU A 113 -16.83 -41.18 7.43
C GLU A 113 -16.52 -42.58 7.96
N ASN A 114 -15.38 -43.10 7.60
CA ASN A 114 -14.80 -44.33 8.14
C ASN A 114 -13.28 -44.17 8.24
N ASP A 115 -12.63 -45.09 8.97
CA ASP A 115 -11.19 -45.04 9.24
C ASP A 115 -10.38 -45.76 8.12
N ASP A 116 -11.01 -46.04 6.99
CA ASP A 116 -10.34 -46.62 5.82
C ASP A 116 -9.27 -45.63 5.29
N PRO A 117 -8.01 -46.07 5.08
CA PRO A 117 -6.91 -45.22 4.66
C PRO A 117 -7.19 -44.43 3.37
N ASP A 118 -7.93 -44.98 2.43
CA ASP A 118 -8.27 -44.29 1.17
C ASP A 118 -9.28 -43.15 1.42
N THR A 119 -10.27 -43.40 2.24
CA THR A 119 -11.26 -42.38 2.61
C THR A 119 -10.62 -41.24 3.39
N VAL A 120 -9.73 -41.57 4.34
CA VAL A 120 -8.97 -40.56 5.12
C VAL A 120 -8.13 -39.74 4.16
N ALA A 121 -7.37 -40.35 3.27
CA ALA A 121 -6.49 -39.67 2.32
C ALA A 121 -7.26 -38.71 1.38
N ALA A 122 -8.41 -39.17 0.87
CA ALA A 122 -9.27 -38.35 -0.01
C ALA A 122 -9.82 -37.12 0.72
N ARG A 123 -10.26 -37.24 1.99
CA ARG A 123 -10.73 -36.14 2.80
C ARG A 123 -9.63 -35.16 3.13
N VAL A 124 -8.43 -35.63 3.43
CA VAL A 124 -7.26 -34.78 3.68
C VAL A 124 -6.90 -33.99 2.41
N LEU A 125 -6.86 -34.65 1.25
CA LEU A 125 -6.58 -34.00 -0.04
C LEU A 125 -7.62 -32.90 -0.34
N ASP A 126 -8.91 -33.18 -0.16
CA ASP A 126 -9.97 -32.18 -0.36
C ASP A 126 -9.79 -30.95 0.56
N ALA A 127 -9.50 -31.19 1.84
CA ALA A 127 -9.27 -30.10 2.82
C ALA A 127 -8.03 -29.27 2.46
N VAL A 128 -6.93 -29.93 2.08
CA VAL A 128 -5.69 -29.27 1.64
C VAL A 128 -5.95 -28.42 0.40
N ASN A 129 -6.60 -28.98 -0.61
CA ASN A 129 -6.90 -28.24 -1.85
C ASN A 129 -7.80 -27.02 -1.59
N LYS A 130 -8.82 -27.15 -0.74
CA LYS A 130 -9.68 -26.01 -0.34
C LYS A 130 -8.90 -24.93 0.37
N PHE A 131 -8.00 -25.29 1.27
CA PHE A 131 -7.16 -24.35 1.98
C PHE A 131 -6.21 -23.61 1.03
N LEU A 132 -5.47 -24.34 0.21
CA LEU A 132 -4.52 -23.77 -0.74
C LEU A 132 -5.23 -22.90 -1.78
N GLY A 133 -6.40 -23.32 -2.27
CA GLY A 133 -7.21 -22.53 -3.19
C GLY A 133 -7.69 -21.21 -2.57
N ARG A 134 -8.17 -21.23 -1.32
CA ARG A 134 -8.52 -20.00 -0.59
C ARG A 134 -7.32 -19.08 -0.40
N ARG A 135 -6.16 -19.64 -0.03
CA ARG A 135 -4.93 -18.88 0.16
C ARG A 135 -4.47 -18.22 -1.15
N ALA A 136 -4.51 -18.96 -2.26
CA ALA A 136 -4.19 -18.43 -3.59
C ALA A 136 -5.15 -17.29 -3.98
N ALA A 137 -6.45 -17.46 -3.80
CA ALA A 137 -7.45 -16.43 -4.10
C ALA A 137 -7.29 -15.17 -3.24
N ILE A 138 -6.93 -15.31 -1.96
CA ILE A 138 -6.66 -14.17 -1.07
C ILE A 138 -5.40 -13.42 -1.56
N LYS A 139 -4.34 -14.15 -1.91
CA LYS A 139 -3.10 -13.56 -2.42
C LYS A 139 -3.33 -12.83 -3.75
N GLU A 140 -4.03 -13.45 -4.68
CA GLU A 140 -4.35 -12.88 -5.99
C GLU A 140 -5.17 -11.58 -5.85
N ARG A 141 -6.23 -11.59 -5.02
CA ARG A 141 -7.00 -10.38 -4.71
C ARG A 141 -6.14 -9.28 -4.07
N GLY A 142 -5.21 -9.65 -3.19
CA GLY A 142 -4.26 -8.72 -2.59
C GLY A 142 -3.35 -8.07 -3.63
N GLU A 143 -2.84 -8.85 -4.57
CA GLU A 143 -1.99 -8.36 -5.65
C GLU A 143 -2.76 -7.49 -6.66
N GLU A 144 -3.98 -7.87 -7.03
CA GLU A 144 -4.87 -7.06 -7.88
C GLU A 144 -5.21 -5.72 -7.23
N ASN A 145 -5.59 -5.73 -5.96
CA ASN A 145 -5.89 -4.51 -5.21
C ASN A 145 -4.66 -3.60 -5.12
N LYS A 146 -3.48 -4.18 -4.84
CA LYS A 146 -2.21 -3.44 -4.79
C LYS A 146 -1.91 -2.78 -6.15
N LYS A 147 -2.06 -3.52 -7.24
CA LYS A 147 -1.84 -3.02 -8.60
C LYS A 147 -2.86 -1.94 -8.99
N SER A 148 -4.13 -2.15 -8.69
CA SER A 148 -5.19 -1.16 -8.94
C SER A 148 -4.94 0.14 -8.21
N THR A 149 -4.54 0.05 -6.94
CA THR A 149 -4.21 1.22 -6.11
C THR A 149 -2.97 1.95 -6.62
N ASP A 150 -1.91 1.22 -7.00
CA ASP A 150 -0.70 1.83 -7.56
C ASP A 150 -1.00 2.59 -8.86
N ASN A 151 -1.82 2.02 -9.73
CA ASN A 151 -2.28 2.66 -10.95
C ASN A 151 -3.09 3.95 -10.65
N TYR A 152 -3.99 3.90 -9.67
CA TYR A 152 -4.78 5.07 -9.27
C TYR A 152 -3.89 6.20 -8.73
N ILE A 153 -2.97 5.89 -7.82
CA ILE A 153 -2.03 6.87 -7.27
C ILE A 153 -1.18 7.48 -8.37
N THR A 154 -0.64 6.66 -9.27
CA THR A 154 0.19 7.12 -10.39
C THR A 154 -0.61 8.03 -11.34
N HIS A 155 -1.86 7.70 -11.60
CA HIS A 155 -2.75 8.52 -12.42
C HIS A 155 -3.04 9.89 -11.77
N GLU A 156 -3.36 9.93 -10.47
CA GLU A 156 -3.59 11.19 -9.76
C GLU A 156 -2.31 12.04 -9.65
N LEU A 157 -1.14 11.41 -9.43
CA LEU A 157 0.13 12.12 -9.47
C LEU A 157 0.35 12.80 -10.83
N SER A 158 0.12 12.10 -11.94
CA SER A 158 0.29 12.66 -13.29
C SER A 158 -0.64 13.86 -13.57
N LYS A 159 -1.87 13.83 -13.03
CA LYS A 159 -2.79 14.98 -13.08
C LYS A 159 -2.26 16.18 -12.29
N LEU A 160 -1.72 15.95 -11.09
CA LEU A 160 -1.14 17.01 -10.27
C LEU A 160 0.09 17.62 -10.95
N GLU A 161 0.97 16.80 -11.52
CA GLU A 161 2.12 17.25 -12.31
C GLU A 161 1.70 18.12 -13.50
N THR A 162 0.67 17.69 -14.23
CA THR A 162 0.12 18.47 -15.35
C THR A 162 -0.42 19.83 -14.90
N LYS A 163 -1.15 19.87 -13.77
CA LYS A 163 -1.62 21.13 -13.15
C LYS A 163 -0.45 22.02 -12.72
N GLN A 164 0.58 21.46 -12.10
CA GLN A 164 1.78 22.19 -11.69
C GLN A 164 2.49 22.83 -12.88
N ILE A 165 2.65 22.08 -13.98
CA ILE A 165 3.25 22.60 -15.22
C ILE A 165 2.39 23.73 -15.80
N SER A 166 1.06 23.59 -15.78
CA SER A 166 0.15 24.64 -16.22
C SER A 166 0.28 25.90 -15.37
N ALA A 167 0.31 25.78 -14.06
CA ALA A 167 0.51 26.92 -13.15
C ALA A 167 1.85 27.62 -13.41
N LYS A 168 2.94 26.87 -13.63
CA LYS A 168 4.24 27.45 -14.04
C LYS A 168 4.16 28.23 -15.35
N ARG A 169 3.43 27.71 -16.37
CA ARG A 169 3.24 28.43 -17.66
C ARG A 169 2.47 29.74 -17.46
N VAL A 170 1.41 29.72 -16.63
CA VAL A 170 0.63 30.90 -16.29
C VAL A 170 1.48 31.94 -15.55
N TYR A 171 2.34 31.50 -14.61
CA TYR A 171 3.33 32.38 -13.97
C TYR A 171 4.24 33.07 -14.99
N PHE A 172 4.87 32.33 -15.90
CA PHE A 172 5.75 32.91 -16.93
C PHE A 172 5.00 33.85 -17.86
N PHE A 173 3.78 33.50 -18.27
CA PHE A 173 2.95 34.33 -19.14
C PHE A 173 2.66 35.69 -18.48
N TRP A 174 2.18 35.71 -17.24
CA TRP A 174 1.87 36.94 -16.53
C TRP A 174 3.10 37.81 -16.27
N ASN A 175 4.22 37.22 -15.92
CA ASN A 175 5.48 37.96 -15.79
C ASN A 175 5.90 38.59 -17.12
N PHE A 176 5.82 37.83 -18.22
CA PHE A 176 6.12 38.35 -19.55
C PHE A 176 5.22 39.55 -19.90
N VAL A 177 3.91 39.44 -19.70
CA VAL A 177 2.97 40.56 -19.88
C VAL A 177 3.35 41.76 -19.02
N GLY A 178 3.71 41.53 -17.75
CA GLY A 178 4.17 42.61 -16.85
C GLY A 178 5.42 43.33 -17.36
N PHE A 179 6.41 42.60 -17.83
CA PHE A 179 7.62 43.19 -18.41
C PHE A 179 7.35 43.93 -19.70
N VAL A 180 6.51 43.39 -20.59
CA VAL A 180 6.16 44.05 -21.86
C VAL A 180 5.42 45.36 -21.59
N THR A 181 4.47 45.40 -20.65
CA THR A 181 3.75 46.62 -20.28
C THR A 181 4.66 47.69 -19.69
N LEU A 182 5.67 47.31 -18.87
CA LEU A 182 6.68 48.23 -18.36
C LEU A 182 7.57 48.79 -19.48
N LEU A 183 8.00 47.93 -20.41
CA LEU A 183 8.82 48.32 -21.55
C LEU A 183 8.07 49.31 -22.46
N ILE A 184 6.80 49.04 -22.76
CA ILE A 184 5.94 49.95 -23.54
C ILE A 184 5.82 51.29 -22.81
N SER A 185 5.62 51.29 -21.49
CA SER A 185 5.56 52.50 -20.67
C SER A 185 6.84 53.33 -20.76
N ALA A 186 7.98 52.66 -20.65
CA ALA A 186 9.30 53.32 -20.80
C ALA A 186 9.52 53.91 -22.18
N VAL A 187 9.19 53.15 -23.25
CA VAL A 187 9.32 53.63 -24.63
C VAL A 187 8.40 54.84 -24.88
N LEU A 188 7.17 54.79 -24.45
CA LEU A 188 6.25 55.94 -24.59
C LEU A 188 6.77 57.19 -23.86
N LEU A 189 7.36 57.03 -22.67
CA LEU A 189 8.02 58.15 -21.96
C LEU A 189 9.19 58.72 -22.79
N LEU A 190 10.10 57.85 -23.29
CA LEU A 190 11.26 58.28 -24.06
C LEU A 190 10.85 59.02 -25.35
N LEU A 191 9.89 58.49 -26.08
CA LEU A 191 9.38 59.09 -27.31
C LEU A 191 8.80 60.49 -27.02
N ARG A 192 8.11 60.63 -25.90
CA ARG A 192 7.52 61.88 -25.49
C ARG A 192 8.56 62.96 -25.11
N PHE A 193 9.67 62.57 -24.48
CA PHE A 193 10.77 63.46 -24.16
C PHE A 193 11.61 63.82 -25.38
N SER A 194 11.65 62.95 -26.40
CA SER A 194 12.41 63.20 -27.65
C SER A 194 11.71 64.20 -28.56
N ASP A 195 10.40 64.33 -28.48
CA ASP A 195 9.62 65.29 -29.31
C ASP A 195 9.61 66.68 -28.73
N SER A 196 10.81 67.30 -28.58
CA SER A 196 11.06 68.58 -27.88
C SER A 196 10.72 69.83 -28.72
N LYS A 197 9.79 69.74 -29.69
CA LYS A 197 9.20 70.94 -30.31
C LYS A 197 7.96 71.40 -29.54
N PHE A 198 8.17 71.87 -28.32
CA PHE A 198 7.16 72.56 -27.53
C PHE A 198 6.95 73.98 -27.99
N ASP A 199 6.31 74.16 -29.13
CA ASP A 199 5.68 75.41 -29.50
C ASP A 199 4.16 75.26 -29.42
N VAL A 200 3.66 75.22 -28.18
CA VAL A 200 2.23 74.92 -27.92
C VAL A 200 1.78 75.87 -26.80
N ASP A 201 0.65 76.54 -27.03
CA ASP A 201 -0.03 77.32 -25.97
C ASP A 201 -0.07 76.63 -24.62
N GLY A 202 0.21 77.31 -23.53
CA GLY A 202 0.40 76.71 -22.21
C GLY A 202 -0.74 75.80 -21.75
N TRP A 203 -1.97 76.01 -22.24
CA TRP A 203 -3.13 75.18 -21.94
C TRP A 203 -3.10 73.83 -22.65
N SER A 204 -2.69 73.80 -23.89
CA SER A 204 -2.55 72.55 -24.68
C SER A 204 -1.37 71.70 -24.19
N ALA A 205 -0.27 72.28 -23.76
CA ALA A 205 0.83 71.63 -23.10
C ALA A 205 0.40 70.92 -21.80
N ALA A 206 -0.34 71.63 -20.94
CA ALA A 206 -0.84 71.09 -19.68
C ALA A 206 -1.77 69.86 -19.89
N THR A 207 -2.67 69.89 -20.87
CA THR A 207 -3.58 68.78 -21.19
C THR A 207 -2.83 67.55 -21.73
N LEU A 208 -1.78 67.74 -22.50
CA LEU A 208 -0.92 66.68 -23.02
C LEU A 208 -0.13 66.00 -21.89
N ILE A 209 0.40 66.76 -20.96
CA ILE A 209 1.10 66.20 -19.78
C ILE A 209 0.17 65.37 -18.94
N VAL A 210 -1.04 65.88 -18.62
CA VAL A 210 -2.04 65.15 -17.81
C VAL A 210 -2.41 63.83 -18.51
N LYS A 211 -2.69 63.83 -19.83
CA LYS A 211 -2.99 62.60 -20.60
C LYS A 211 -1.85 61.59 -20.54
N SER A 212 -0.61 62.07 -20.67
CA SER A 212 0.57 61.18 -20.62
C SER A 212 0.75 60.54 -19.24
N ILE A 213 0.56 61.29 -18.17
CA ILE A 213 0.60 60.80 -16.78
C ILE A 213 -0.48 59.73 -16.57
N LEU A 214 -1.71 59.94 -17.05
CA LEU A 214 -2.80 58.96 -16.91
C LEU A 214 -2.46 57.66 -17.63
N VAL A 215 -1.97 57.73 -18.86
CA VAL A 215 -1.60 56.50 -19.65
C VAL A 215 -0.47 55.76 -18.94
N VAL A 216 0.59 56.42 -18.53
CA VAL A 216 1.72 55.78 -17.84
C VAL A 216 1.28 55.19 -16.48
N SER A 217 0.47 55.91 -15.71
CA SER A 217 -0.05 55.40 -14.45
C SER A 217 -0.91 54.13 -14.66
N PHE A 218 -1.72 54.11 -15.69
CA PHE A 218 -2.51 52.93 -16.06
C PHE A 218 -1.63 51.74 -16.44
N LEU A 219 -0.59 51.96 -17.25
CA LEU A 219 0.36 50.88 -17.64
C LEU A 219 1.15 50.35 -16.44
N ILE A 220 1.54 51.22 -15.50
CA ILE A 220 2.20 50.81 -14.25
C ILE A 220 1.24 49.97 -13.40
N ALA A 221 -0.03 50.38 -13.28
CA ALA A 221 -1.03 49.61 -12.56
C ALA A 221 -1.28 48.23 -13.19
N MET A 222 -1.37 48.16 -14.54
CA MET A 222 -1.48 46.90 -15.29
C MET A 222 -0.28 45.98 -15.09
N SER A 223 0.93 46.54 -15.12
CA SER A 223 2.14 45.75 -14.84
C SER A 223 2.13 45.18 -13.41
N ARG A 224 1.79 46.02 -12.42
CA ARG A 224 1.68 45.56 -11.03
C ARG A 224 0.64 44.45 -10.86
N TYR A 225 -0.51 44.61 -11.51
CA TYR A 225 -1.54 43.56 -11.53
C TYR A 225 -1.02 42.25 -12.15
N SER A 226 -0.29 42.36 -13.27
CA SER A 226 0.31 41.23 -13.96
C SER A 226 1.29 40.46 -13.07
N PHE A 227 2.19 41.15 -12.37
CA PHE A 227 3.10 40.51 -11.43
C PHE A 227 2.38 39.87 -10.24
N LEU A 228 1.29 40.47 -9.77
CA LEU A 228 0.47 39.88 -8.72
C LEU A 228 -0.16 38.57 -9.16
N MET A 229 -0.73 38.51 -10.38
CA MET A 229 -1.27 37.29 -10.95
C MET A 229 -0.19 36.21 -11.18
N GLY A 230 1.00 36.66 -11.60
CA GLY A 230 2.17 35.76 -11.69
C GLY A 230 2.51 35.14 -10.33
N LYS A 231 2.55 35.96 -9.27
CA LYS A 231 2.83 35.46 -7.92
C LYS A 231 1.80 34.44 -7.44
N ILE A 232 0.51 34.68 -7.67
CA ILE A 232 -0.55 33.74 -7.31
C ILE A 232 -0.34 32.39 -8.02
N ALA A 233 -0.03 32.41 -9.33
CA ALA A 233 0.23 31.20 -10.09
C ALA A 233 1.50 30.45 -9.62
N LEU A 234 2.51 31.17 -9.15
CA LEU A 234 3.71 30.58 -8.54
C LEU A 234 3.39 29.89 -7.22
N ASP A 235 2.63 30.54 -6.34
CA ASP A 235 2.24 29.98 -5.05
C ASP A 235 1.39 28.72 -5.24
N GLU A 236 0.48 28.72 -6.22
CA GLU A 236 -0.27 27.52 -6.61
C GLU A 236 0.66 26.39 -7.07
N SER A 237 1.64 26.70 -7.91
CA SER A 237 2.63 25.72 -8.41
C SER A 237 3.47 25.12 -7.28
N ILE A 238 3.88 25.92 -6.29
CA ILE A 238 4.63 25.44 -5.13
C ILE A 238 3.77 24.50 -4.29
N THR A 239 2.53 24.89 -3.99
CA THR A 239 1.60 24.06 -3.22
C THR A 239 1.32 22.72 -3.90
N LEU A 240 1.14 22.72 -5.24
CA LEU A 240 0.99 21.48 -6.01
C LEU A 240 2.26 20.61 -5.93
N GLY A 241 3.45 21.24 -5.97
CA GLY A 241 4.72 20.53 -5.81
C GLY A 241 4.85 19.85 -4.46
N GLU A 242 4.51 20.53 -3.37
CA GLU A 242 4.51 19.96 -2.01
C GLU A 242 3.55 18.77 -1.90
N ARG A 243 2.34 18.87 -2.48
CA ARG A 243 1.39 17.75 -2.54
C ARG A 243 1.93 16.56 -3.31
N ILE A 244 2.57 16.78 -4.45
CA ILE A 244 3.20 15.72 -5.27
C ILE A 244 4.30 15.02 -4.45
N HIS A 245 5.16 15.77 -3.77
CA HIS A 245 6.21 15.22 -2.93
C HIS A 245 5.64 14.40 -1.77
N ALA A 246 4.62 14.91 -1.09
CA ALA A 246 3.94 14.22 0.00
C ALA A 246 3.36 12.87 -0.47
N ILE A 247 2.58 12.84 -1.54
CA ILE A 247 1.96 11.62 -2.08
C ILE A 247 3.03 10.64 -2.56
N SER A 248 4.08 11.11 -3.26
CA SER A 248 5.17 10.26 -3.76
C SER A 248 5.94 9.60 -2.62
N PHE A 249 6.27 10.37 -1.57
CA PHE A 249 6.93 9.81 -0.38
C PHE A 249 6.02 8.79 0.31
N GLY A 250 4.70 9.08 0.48
CA GLY A 250 3.74 8.14 1.04
C GLY A 250 3.67 6.83 0.29
N LYS A 251 3.70 6.91 -1.04
CA LYS A 251 3.74 5.72 -1.90
C LYS A 251 4.98 4.88 -1.62
N VAL A 252 6.16 5.49 -1.61
CA VAL A 252 7.43 4.80 -1.33
C VAL A 252 7.43 4.23 0.09
N PHE A 253 6.98 4.99 1.08
CA PHE A 253 6.92 4.55 2.47
C PHE A 253 6.04 3.31 2.64
N ILE A 254 4.82 3.31 2.06
CA ILE A 254 3.91 2.15 2.09
C ILE A 254 4.54 0.94 1.38
N GLN A 255 5.25 1.14 0.26
CA GLN A 255 5.90 0.04 -0.45
C GLN A 255 7.03 -0.61 0.34
N MET A 256 7.80 0.19 1.11
CA MET A 256 8.95 -0.30 1.87
C MET A 256 8.58 -0.91 3.22
N PHE A 257 7.53 -0.40 3.87
CA PHE A 257 7.25 -0.69 5.28
C PHE A 257 5.84 -1.23 5.55
N SER A 258 5.10 -1.67 4.53
CA SER A 258 3.69 -2.08 4.67
C SER A 258 3.45 -3.21 5.67
N ASP A 259 4.46 -4.06 5.91
CA ASP A 259 4.32 -5.25 6.75
C ASP A 259 4.70 -4.99 8.24
N ASP A 260 5.42 -3.90 8.53
CA ASP A 260 6.03 -3.62 9.84
C ASP A 260 5.25 -2.59 10.69
N PHE A 261 4.30 -1.84 10.10
CA PHE A 261 3.62 -0.74 10.78
C PHE A 261 2.17 -1.03 11.17
N THR A 262 1.81 -0.58 12.38
CA THR A 262 0.43 -0.53 12.84
C THR A 262 -0.31 0.67 12.21
N LYS A 263 -1.66 0.64 12.22
CA LYS A 263 -2.48 1.76 11.73
C LYS A 263 -2.15 3.08 12.44
N GLU A 264 -1.93 3.01 13.75
CA GLU A 264 -1.66 4.16 14.61
C GLU A 264 -0.32 4.81 14.26
N GLU A 265 0.70 4.00 13.98
CA GLU A 265 2.01 4.49 13.55
C GLU A 265 1.94 5.13 12.15
N MET A 266 1.20 4.53 11.23
CA MET A 266 0.94 5.14 9.91
C MET A 266 0.21 6.48 10.05
N TYR A 267 -0.82 6.58 10.89
CA TYR A 267 -1.50 7.86 11.15
C TYR A 267 -0.56 8.93 11.66
N LYS A 268 0.34 8.61 12.61
CA LYS A 268 1.34 9.55 13.13
C LYS A 268 2.30 10.07 12.07
N VAL A 269 2.75 9.19 11.17
CA VAL A 269 3.63 9.58 10.06
C VAL A 269 2.92 10.54 9.11
N PHE A 270 1.63 10.33 8.84
CA PHE A 270 0.83 11.15 7.92
C PHE A 270 0.17 12.37 8.58
N GLU A 271 0.04 12.42 9.90
CA GLU A 271 -0.57 13.52 10.64
C GLU A 271 0.15 14.86 10.39
N ASN A 272 1.49 14.84 10.33
CA ASN A 272 2.31 16.01 10.08
C ASN A 272 2.44 16.38 8.59
N TRP A 273 1.77 15.66 7.71
CA TRP A 273 1.77 15.92 6.26
C TRP A 273 0.65 16.84 5.80
N ASN A 274 -0.10 17.36 6.74
CA ASN A 274 -1.02 18.46 6.49
C ASN A 274 -0.18 19.68 6.12
N THR A 275 0.19 19.79 4.83
CA THR A 275 0.80 20.99 4.29
C THR A 275 -0.16 22.14 4.61
N THR A 276 0.25 23.03 5.51
CA THR A 276 -0.47 24.26 5.82
C THR A 276 -0.78 24.92 4.48
N PRO A 277 -2.04 25.24 4.17
CA PRO A 277 -2.34 25.98 2.96
C PRO A 277 -1.49 27.24 2.97
N SER A 278 -0.70 27.45 1.91
CA SER A 278 0.04 28.69 1.67
C SER A 278 -0.90 29.84 2.00
N LYS A 279 -0.46 30.82 2.81
CA LYS A 279 -1.19 32.05 3.13
C LYS A 279 -1.25 32.94 1.88
N GLY A 280 -1.83 32.44 0.80
CA GLY A 280 -2.14 33.18 -0.40
C GLY A 280 -3.55 33.73 -0.29
N VAL A 281 -3.65 35.03 -0.09
CA VAL A 281 -4.86 35.86 -0.25
C VAL A 281 -6.13 35.24 0.32
N ASP A 282 -6.63 35.81 1.40
CA ASP A 282 -7.92 35.50 2.05
C ASP A 282 -9.00 35.09 1.06
N GLY A 283 -9.33 33.79 1.03
CA GLY A 283 -10.46 33.33 0.21
C GLY A 283 -10.50 31.89 -0.20
N TYR A 284 -9.40 31.13 -0.16
CA TYR A 284 -9.48 29.69 -0.45
C TYR A 284 -9.74 28.91 0.83
N LYS A 285 -11.00 28.50 1.01
CA LYS A 285 -11.43 27.59 2.08
C LYS A 285 -10.81 26.22 1.85
N SER A 286 -10.43 25.57 2.95
CA SER A 286 -9.86 24.22 3.03
C SER A 286 -10.79 23.08 2.54
N GLU A 287 -11.72 23.35 1.66
CA GLU A 287 -12.71 22.40 1.16
C GLU A 287 -12.24 21.60 -0.08
N ASP A 288 -11.05 21.90 -0.62
CA ASP A 288 -10.47 21.16 -1.77
C ASP A 288 -9.58 19.98 -1.38
N TYR A 289 -9.68 19.48 -0.14
CA TYR A 289 -9.23 18.14 0.17
C TYR A 289 -10.18 17.17 -0.52
N ASP A 290 -9.70 16.51 -1.58
CA ASP A 290 -10.47 15.42 -2.18
C ASP A 290 -10.64 14.33 -1.09
N PRO A 291 -11.85 14.20 -0.48
CA PRO A 291 -12.10 13.21 0.58
C PRO A 291 -11.88 11.79 0.08
N ASN A 292 -11.76 11.60 -1.25
CA ASN A 292 -11.52 10.31 -1.86
C ASN A 292 -10.06 9.88 -1.73
N LEU A 293 -9.08 10.80 -1.72
CA LEU A 293 -7.69 10.43 -1.46
C LEU A 293 -7.51 9.83 -0.06
N ILE A 294 -8.09 10.44 0.97
CA ILE A 294 -8.05 9.91 2.35
C ILE A 294 -8.78 8.56 2.43
N LYS A 295 -9.91 8.38 1.75
CA LYS A 295 -10.62 7.10 1.67
C LYS A 295 -9.79 6.04 0.99
N VAL A 296 -9.14 6.35 -0.14
CA VAL A 296 -8.27 5.42 -0.87
C VAL A 296 -7.09 4.99 0.00
N PHE A 297 -6.40 5.91 0.69
CA PHE A 297 -5.34 5.54 1.64
C PHE A 297 -5.87 4.69 2.80
N THR A 298 -7.06 5.01 3.31
CA THR A 298 -7.68 4.23 4.41
C THR A 298 -8.12 2.84 3.94
N GLU A 299 -8.60 2.69 2.71
CA GLU A 299 -8.92 1.38 2.12
C GLU A 299 -7.68 0.58 1.78
N LEU A 300 -6.61 1.21 1.31
CA LEU A 300 -5.29 0.59 1.11
C LEU A 300 -4.78 -0.04 2.40
N VAL A 301 -4.77 0.73 3.48
CA VAL A 301 -4.37 0.24 4.81
C VAL A 301 -5.28 -0.88 5.32
N LYS A 302 -6.59 -0.86 5.01
CA LYS A 302 -7.52 -1.95 5.35
C LYS A 302 -7.27 -3.22 4.54
N THR A 303 -6.82 -3.10 3.29
CA THR A 303 -6.60 -4.24 2.39
C THR A 303 -5.27 -4.94 2.68
N ILE A 304 -4.26 -4.20 3.14
CA ILE A 304 -2.95 -4.74 3.54
C ILE A 304 -3.03 -5.53 4.85
N LYS A 305 -4.03 -5.24 5.71
CA LYS A 305 -4.22 -5.87 7.04
C LYS A 305 -5.21 -7.06 7.06
N LYS A 306 -5.74 -7.50 5.95
CA LYS A 306 -6.51 -8.74 5.82
C LYS A 306 -5.70 -9.82 5.12
#